data_6cbbe1ad933fea0c9a079d50648e13fe
#
_entry.id   6cbbe1ad933fea0c9a079d50648e13fe
#
_cell.length_a   1.000
_cell.length_b   1.000
_cell.length_c   1.000
_cell.angle_alpha   90.00
_cell.angle_beta   90.00
_cell.angle_gamma   90.00
#
_symmetry.space_group_name_H-M   'P 1'
#
loop_
_entity.id
_entity.type
_entity.pdbx_description
1 polymer ?
#
loop_
_entity_poly.entity_id
_entity_poly.type
_entity_poly.pdbx_seq_one_letter_code
_entity_poly.pdbx_strand_id
1 'polypeptide(L)'
;MKRALPTILAFLFVLTACSSGDWRDASREPAGLAPSPVDTREAVIEVYAADAFGWRGWFAVHTWIAVKPENAEEYTVFEVVGWGVDEGRPALRTYQTKTPDRYWYGARPEVILSLQGANADSLIPRIEQAVISYPWADQYRAVPGPNSNTLPAWIGLQVPELGLELPFSAIGSGYANRGG
;
A
#
# COMPACT_ATOMS: atom_id res chain seq x y z
N MET A 1 9.71 29.03 65.80
CA MET A 1 9.06 29.18 64.51
C MET A 1 10.00 28.56 63.46
N LYS A 2 9.72 27.28 63.00
CA LYS A 2 10.52 26.59 62.00
C LYS A 2 9.83 26.75 60.66
N ARG A 3 10.47 27.44 59.70
CA ARG A 3 10.00 27.58 58.34
C ARG A 3 10.35 26.33 57.54
N ALA A 4 9.34 25.65 57.05
CA ALA A 4 9.50 24.53 56.10
C ALA A 4 9.72 25.11 54.68
N LEU A 5 10.81 24.68 54.03
CA LEU A 5 11.04 24.92 52.60
C LEU A 5 10.21 23.92 51.78
N PRO A 6 9.51 24.32 50.75
CA PRO A 6 8.87 23.37 49.81
C PRO A 6 9.95 22.81 48.86
N THR A 7 10.07 21.50 48.85
CA THR A 7 10.86 20.77 47.85
C THR A 7 10.11 20.73 46.53
N ILE A 8 10.58 21.52 45.55
CA ILE A 8 10.06 21.47 44.17
C ILE A 8 10.66 20.24 43.49
N LEU A 9 9.83 19.22 43.27
CA LEU A 9 10.17 18.02 42.51
C LEU A 9 10.06 18.39 41.02
N ALA A 10 11.21 18.66 40.37
CA ALA A 10 11.29 18.87 38.95
C ALA A 10 11.12 17.53 38.20
N PHE A 11 9.95 17.32 37.58
CA PHE A 11 9.73 16.21 36.65
C PHE A 11 10.49 16.53 35.36
N LEU A 12 11.63 15.87 35.17
CA LEU A 12 12.34 15.87 33.90
C LEU A 12 11.54 14.99 32.92
N PHE A 13 10.74 15.60 32.03
CA PHE A 13 10.22 14.93 30.87
C PHE A 13 11.38 14.67 29.90
N VAL A 14 11.86 13.44 29.87
CA VAL A 14 12.76 12.96 28.81
C VAL A 14 11.88 12.78 27.57
N LEU A 15 11.87 13.78 26.71
CA LEU A 15 11.37 13.65 25.35
C LEU A 15 12.33 12.72 24.60
N THR A 16 12.04 11.44 24.60
CA THR A 16 12.61 10.53 23.60
C THR A 16 12.09 11.00 22.26
N ALA A 17 12.89 11.82 21.56
CA ALA A 17 12.70 12.08 20.15
C ALA A 17 12.80 10.72 19.45
N CYS A 18 11.66 10.14 19.08
CA CYS A 18 11.64 9.10 18.06
C CYS A 18 12.22 9.75 16.81
N SER A 19 13.50 9.48 16.53
CA SER A 19 14.10 9.82 15.25
C SER A 19 13.26 9.06 14.21
N SER A 20 12.47 9.78 13.43
CA SER A 20 11.96 9.25 12.17
C SER A 20 13.20 8.94 11.35
N GLY A 21 13.56 7.64 11.27
CA GLY A 21 14.70 7.19 10.47
C GLY A 21 14.60 7.76 9.07
N ASP A 22 15.75 8.01 8.43
CA ASP A 22 15.76 8.46 7.04
C ASP A 22 14.98 7.43 6.21
N TRP A 23 14.08 7.89 5.34
CA TRP A 23 13.31 7.02 4.45
C TRP A 23 14.23 6.15 3.56
N ARG A 24 15.49 6.56 3.38
CA ARG A 24 16.50 5.83 2.63
C ARG A 24 16.95 4.55 3.33
N ASP A 25 16.94 4.57 4.67
CA ASP A 25 17.38 3.46 5.51
C ASP A 25 16.21 2.55 5.92
N ALA A 26 14.98 2.96 5.61
CA ALA A 26 13.79 2.20 5.93
C ALA A 26 13.72 0.90 5.11
N SER A 27 13.42 -0.23 5.77
CA SER A 27 13.36 -1.54 5.15
C SER A 27 12.37 -1.58 3.97
N ARG A 28 12.78 -2.24 2.90
CA ARG A 28 11.98 -2.63 1.74
C ARG A 28 12.16 -4.12 1.42
N GLU A 29 12.66 -4.86 2.40
CA GLU A 29 12.86 -6.30 2.28
C GLU A 29 11.52 -7.03 2.11
N PRO A 30 11.49 -8.24 1.53
CA PRO A 30 10.30 -9.07 1.49
C PRO A 30 9.79 -9.39 2.89
N ALA A 31 8.47 -9.39 3.08
CA ALA A 31 7.85 -9.76 4.36
C ALA A 31 7.60 -11.26 4.50
N GLY A 32 7.80 -12.04 3.43
CA GLY A 32 7.59 -13.50 3.40
C GLY A 32 6.10 -13.88 3.43
N LEU A 33 5.24 -13.05 2.83
CA LEU A 33 3.79 -13.28 2.78
C LEU A 33 3.36 -13.87 1.44
N ALA A 34 3.97 -13.39 0.33
CA ALA A 34 3.64 -13.83 -1.01
C ALA A 34 4.07 -15.29 -1.25
N PRO A 35 3.24 -16.10 -1.93
CA PRO A 35 3.69 -17.38 -2.47
C PRO A 35 4.89 -17.20 -3.40
N SER A 36 5.87 -18.10 -3.29
CA SER A 36 7.03 -18.10 -4.20
C SER A 36 6.56 -18.28 -5.65
N PRO A 37 6.83 -17.35 -6.55
CA PRO A 37 6.30 -17.43 -7.91
C PRO A 37 6.88 -18.60 -8.71
N VAL A 38 8.10 -19.05 -8.39
CA VAL A 38 8.75 -20.18 -9.06
C VAL A 38 8.24 -21.55 -8.56
N ASP A 39 7.70 -21.60 -7.34
CA ASP A 39 7.16 -22.82 -6.72
C ASP A 39 5.65 -22.93 -6.89
N THR A 40 4.96 -21.80 -7.14
CA THR A 40 3.50 -21.72 -7.28
C THR A 40 3.14 -21.57 -8.76
N ARG A 41 2.67 -22.65 -9.40
CA ARG A 41 2.25 -22.59 -10.81
C ARG A 41 0.95 -21.85 -11.02
N GLU A 42 0.06 -21.97 -10.07
CA GLU A 42 -1.28 -21.35 -10.12
C GLU A 42 -1.22 -19.83 -10.26
N ALA A 43 -2.23 -19.26 -10.89
CA ALA A 43 -2.42 -17.82 -10.89
C ALA A 43 -2.68 -17.31 -9.47
N VAL A 44 -2.16 -16.13 -9.15
CA VAL A 44 -2.28 -15.50 -7.82
C VAL A 44 -2.66 -14.03 -7.97
N ILE A 45 -3.58 -13.58 -7.14
CA ILE A 45 -3.90 -12.16 -6.93
C ILE A 45 -3.77 -11.88 -5.44
N GLU A 46 -2.98 -10.88 -5.07
CA GLU A 46 -2.89 -10.40 -3.71
C GLU A 46 -3.00 -8.89 -3.65
N VAL A 47 -3.74 -8.41 -2.66
CA VAL A 47 -3.82 -6.99 -2.31
C VAL A 47 -3.22 -6.81 -0.94
N TYR A 48 -2.33 -5.84 -0.84
CA TYR A 48 -1.60 -5.53 0.38
C TYR A 48 -1.98 -4.16 0.93
N ALA A 49 -1.89 -4.03 2.23
CA ALA A 49 -1.96 -2.78 2.96
C ALA A 49 -0.80 -2.70 3.95
N ALA A 50 -0.15 -1.55 4.04
CA ALA A 50 0.86 -1.26 5.06
C ALA A 50 0.64 0.15 5.59
N ASP A 51 1.06 0.41 6.83
CA ASP A 51 1.01 1.76 7.38
C ASP A 51 1.67 2.77 6.45
N ALA A 52 1.01 3.89 6.23
CA ALA A 52 1.53 4.94 5.37
C ALA A 52 2.82 5.53 5.97
N PHE A 53 3.73 5.96 5.10
CA PHE A 53 5.02 6.46 5.55
C PHE A 53 4.92 7.67 6.49
N GLY A 54 5.72 7.64 7.56
CA GLY A 54 5.84 8.69 8.56
C GLY A 54 4.59 8.79 9.46
N TRP A 55 4.29 9.98 9.96
CA TRP A 55 3.18 10.22 10.89
C TRP A 55 1.79 9.85 10.35
N ARG A 56 1.65 9.76 9.02
CA ARG A 56 0.39 9.33 8.37
C ARG A 56 0.05 7.87 8.69
N GLY A 57 1.05 7.03 8.97
CA GLY A 57 0.85 5.63 9.32
C GLY A 57 0.05 5.40 10.60
N TRP A 58 -0.12 6.42 11.44
CA TRP A 58 -0.94 6.31 12.64
C TRP A 58 -2.45 6.18 12.33
N PHE A 59 -2.90 6.55 11.14
CA PHE A 59 -4.32 6.54 10.77
C PHE A 59 -4.61 6.19 9.31
N ALA A 60 -3.60 6.03 8.49
CA ALA A 60 -3.74 5.74 7.07
C ALA A 60 -2.81 4.62 6.62
N VAL A 61 -3.24 3.89 5.61
CA VAL A 61 -2.45 2.85 4.94
C VAL A 61 -2.11 3.24 3.51
N HIS A 62 -1.05 2.64 2.98
CA HIS A 62 -0.72 2.55 1.58
C HIS A 62 -1.13 1.17 1.08
N THR A 63 -1.87 1.09 -0.03
CA THR A 63 -2.29 -0.18 -0.60
C THR A 63 -1.74 -0.37 -2.02
N TRP A 64 -1.51 -1.63 -2.40
CA TRP A 64 -1.12 -2.03 -3.75
C TRP A 64 -1.67 -3.41 -4.09
N ILE A 65 -1.70 -3.74 -5.37
CA ILE A 65 -2.14 -5.04 -5.86
C ILE A 65 -1.03 -5.70 -6.66
N ALA A 66 -0.88 -7.00 -6.50
CA ALA A 66 0.05 -7.84 -7.23
C ALA A 66 -0.72 -8.99 -7.89
N VAL A 67 -0.41 -9.25 -9.15
CA VAL A 67 -0.99 -10.34 -9.91
C VAL A 67 0.10 -11.20 -10.51
N LYS A 68 -0.10 -12.50 -10.54
CA LYS A 68 0.77 -13.48 -11.18
C LYS A 68 -0.09 -14.44 -12.01
N PRO A 69 -0.05 -14.39 -13.34
CA PRO A 69 -0.70 -15.38 -14.20
C PRO A 69 -0.22 -16.79 -13.93
N GLU A 70 -0.97 -17.77 -14.37
CA GLU A 70 -0.55 -19.16 -14.31
C GLU A 70 0.81 -19.36 -15.00
N ASN A 71 1.71 -20.13 -14.37
CA ASN A 71 3.08 -20.40 -14.82
C ASN A 71 4.01 -19.18 -14.97
N ALA A 72 3.60 -17.98 -14.58
CA ALA A 72 4.50 -16.84 -14.53
C ALA A 72 5.52 -16.98 -13.38
N GLU A 73 6.76 -16.53 -13.63
CA GLU A 73 7.86 -16.59 -12.66
C GLU A 73 8.02 -15.32 -11.83
N GLU A 74 7.19 -14.32 -12.10
CA GLU A 74 7.17 -13.04 -11.39
C GLU A 74 5.75 -12.51 -11.24
N TYR A 75 5.55 -11.67 -10.25
CA TYR A 75 4.35 -10.87 -10.08
C TYR A 75 4.46 -9.56 -10.86
N THR A 76 3.37 -9.09 -11.40
CA THR A 76 3.20 -7.70 -11.82
C THR A 76 2.53 -6.93 -10.69
N VAL A 77 3.19 -5.87 -10.21
CA VAL A 77 2.68 -4.99 -9.16
C VAL A 77 2.12 -3.72 -9.79
N PHE A 78 0.96 -3.30 -9.32
CA PHE A 78 0.32 -2.02 -9.62
C PHE A 78 0.16 -1.22 -8.33
N GLU A 79 0.75 -0.04 -8.30
CA GLU A 79 0.64 0.87 -7.16
C GLU A 79 0.59 2.33 -7.62
N VAL A 80 0.08 3.22 -6.78
CA VAL A 80 0.07 4.66 -7.04
C VAL A 80 0.90 5.36 -5.98
N VAL A 81 1.90 6.12 -6.42
CA VAL A 81 2.81 6.87 -5.54
C VAL A 81 2.94 8.34 -5.97
N GLY A 82 3.16 9.23 -5.00
CA GLY A 82 3.28 10.66 -5.28
C GLY A 82 4.70 11.11 -5.70
N TRP A 83 5.71 10.25 -5.47
CA TRP A 83 7.09 10.65 -5.72
C TRP A 83 7.41 10.82 -7.22
N GLY A 84 7.91 12.01 -7.55
CA GLY A 84 8.29 12.36 -8.90
C GLY A 84 7.16 12.75 -9.84
N VAL A 85 5.92 12.87 -9.33
CA VAL A 85 4.80 13.35 -10.14
C VAL A 85 5.04 14.79 -10.57
N ASP A 86 5.53 15.64 -9.68
CA ASP A 86 5.90 17.03 -10.00
C ASP A 86 7.10 17.11 -10.96
N GLU A 87 7.86 16.02 -11.14
CA GLU A 87 8.94 15.86 -12.09
C GLU A 87 8.47 15.24 -13.44
N GLY A 88 7.17 15.06 -13.62
CA GLY A 88 6.56 14.48 -14.84
C GLY A 88 6.54 12.96 -14.89
N ARG A 89 6.83 12.26 -13.79
CA ARG A 89 6.68 10.80 -13.72
C ARG A 89 5.22 10.43 -13.44
N PRO A 90 4.63 9.42 -14.11
CA PRO A 90 3.28 8.95 -13.79
C PRO A 90 3.15 8.60 -12.30
N ALA A 91 1.98 8.85 -11.70
CA ALA A 91 1.71 8.39 -10.34
C ALA A 91 1.50 6.87 -10.29
N LEU A 92 0.81 6.31 -11.28
CA LEU A 92 0.66 4.87 -11.46
C LEU A 92 2.00 4.24 -11.81
N ARG A 93 2.40 3.24 -11.03
CA ARG A 93 3.60 2.42 -11.26
C ARG A 93 3.20 1.00 -11.57
N THR A 94 3.83 0.44 -12.59
CA THR A 94 3.73 -0.97 -12.96
C THR A 94 5.14 -1.54 -13.07
N TYR A 95 5.42 -2.63 -12.35
CA TYR A 95 6.72 -3.29 -12.41
C TYR A 95 6.61 -4.77 -12.08
N GLN A 96 7.59 -5.57 -12.49
CA GLN A 96 7.69 -6.98 -12.18
C GLN A 96 8.64 -7.23 -11.01
N THR A 97 8.31 -8.23 -10.20
CA THR A 97 9.10 -8.65 -9.04
C THR A 97 8.77 -10.07 -8.60
N LYS A 98 9.73 -10.73 -7.97
CA LYS A 98 9.49 -12.02 -7.29
C LYS A 98 8.95 -11.86 -5.87
N THR A 99 9.02 -10.64 -5.31
CA THR A 99 8.67 -10.35 -3.92
C THR A 99 7.74 -9.13 -3.85
N PRO A 100 6.44 -9.30 -4.14
CA PRO A 100 5.48 -8.19 -4.19
C PRO A 100 5.11 -7.67 -2.80
N ASP A 101 5.41 -8.41 -1.75
CA ASP A 101 5.07 -8.23 -0.35
C ASP A 101 6.13 -7.46 0.44
N ARG A 102 6.87 -6.57 -0.22
CA ARG A 102 7.93 -5.79 0.44
C ARG A 102 7.44 -4.89 1.56
N TYR A 103 8.25 -4.70 2.58
CA TYR A 103 8.00 -3.66 3.58
C TYR A 103 7.81 -2.29 2.91
N TRP A 104 6.82 -1.56 3.35
CA TRP A 104 6.56 -0.20 2.90
C TRP A 104 7.30 0.79 3.78
N TYR A 105 8.55 1.10 3.41
CA TYR A 105 9.42 2.01 4.19
C TYR A 105 9.45 1.67 5.69
N GLY A 106 9.69 0.41 6.01
CA GLY A 106 9.76 -0.10 7.38
C GLY A 106 8.44 -0.62 7.96
N ALA A 107 7.29 -0.27 7.37
CA ALA A 107 6.00 -0.83 7.77
C ALA A 107 5.80 -2.22 7.14
N ARG A 108 5.46 -3.21 7.97
CA ARG A 108 5.16 -4.57 7.51
C ARG A 108 3.81 -4.59 6.81
N PRO A 109 3.71 -5.12 5.57
CA PRO A 109 2.43 -5.26 4.92
C PRO A 109 1.57 -6.36 5.56
N GLU A 110 0.26 -6.22 5.36
CA GLU A 110 -0.74 -7.25 5.59
C GLU A 110 -1.40 -7.61 4.25
N VAL A 111 -1.73 -8.88 4.06
CA VAL A 111 -2.52 -9.34 2.91
C VAL A 111 -4.00 -9.12 3.25
N ILE A 112 -4.66 -8.23 2.52
CA ILE A 112 -6.09 -7.93 2.71
C ILE A 112 -7.00 -8.68 1.74
N LEU A 113 -6.41 -9.23 0.66
CA LEU A 113 -7.08 -10.15 -0.25
C LEU A 113 -6.03 -11.11 -0.83
N SER A 114 -6.36 -12.40 -0.90
CA SER A 114 -5.58 -13.42 -1.61
C SER A 114 -6.51 -14.35 -2.36
N LEU A 115 -6.32 -14.47 -3.67
CA LEU A 115 -7.01 -15.43 -4.53
C LEU A 115 -5.98 -16.24 -5.30
N GLN A 116 -6.25 -17.53 -5.51
CA GLN A 116 -5.37 -18.44 -6.26
C GLN A 116 -6.15 -19.33 -7.21
N GLY A 117 -5.46 -19.89 -8.20
CA GLY A 117 -5.98 -20.85 -9.16
C GLY A 117 -6.88 -20.24 -10.22
N ALA A 118 -7.79 -21.02 -10.77
CA ALA A 118 -8.62 -20.65 -11.92
C ALA A 118 -9.46 -19.38 -11.71
N ASN A 119 -9.89 -19.10 -10.47
CA ASN A 119 -10.61 -17.87 -10.17
C ASN A 119 -9.69 -16.65 -10.33
N ALA A 120 -8.49 -16.69 -9.79
CA ALA A 120 -7.51 -15.65 -9.96
C ALA A 120 -7.16 -15.45 -11.45
N ASP A 121 -6.90 -16.53 -12.18
CA ASP A 121 -6.54 -16.49 -13.59
C ASP A 121 -7.60 -15.79 -14.44
N SER A 122 -8.86 -16.05 -14.19
CA SER A 122 -9.98 -15.42 -14.91
C SER A 122 -10.13 -13.91 -14.61
N LEU A 123 -9.66 -13.44 -13.46
CA LEU A 123 -9.80 -12.04 -13.04
C LEU A 123 -8.61 -11.17 -13.43
N ILE A 124 -7.40 -11.76 -13.59
CA ILE A 124 -6.17 -11.01 -13.92
C ILE A 124 -6.34 -10.12 -15.17
N PRO A 125 -6.82 -10.60 -16.32
CA PRO A 125 -6.98 -9.75 -17.51
C PRO A 125 -7.93 -8.56 -17.27
N ARG A 126 -8.94 -8.73 -16.42
CA ARG A 126 -9.89 -7.67 -16.08
C ARG A 126 -9.27 -6.63 -15.14
N ILE A 127 -8.42 -7.08 -14.22
CA ILE A 127 -7.63 -6.18 -13.35
C ILE A 127 -6.69 -5.34 -14.21
N GLU A 128 -5.97 -5.96 -15.15
CA GLU A 128 -5.07 -5.26 -16.07
C GLU A 128 -5.83 -4.23 -16.92
N GLN A 129 -7.01 -4.59 -17.42
CA GLN A 129 -7.87 -3.64 -18.15
C GLN A 129 -8.35 -2.49 -17.25
N ALA A 130 -8.69 -2.75 -16.00
CA ALA A 130 -9.05 -1.72 -15.04
C ALA A 130 -7.85 -0.78 -14.74
N VAL A 131 -6.62 -1.31 -14.66
CA VAL A 131 -5.40 -0.51 -14.52
C VAL A 131 -5.17 0.37 -15.76
N ILE A 132 -5.32 -0.17 -16.96
CA ILE A 132 -5.18 0.59 -18.24
C ILE A 132 -6.19 1.74 -18.29
N SER A 133 -7.42 1.53 -17.80
CA SER A 133 -8.49 2.53 -17.79
C SER A 133 -8.48 3.44 -16.57
N TYR A 134 -7.47 3.36 -15.70
CA TYR A 134 -7.39 4.18 -14.49
C TYR A 134 -7.27 5.69 -14.82
N PRO A 135 -8.28 6.52 -14.46
CA PRO A 135 -8.36 7.89 -14.97
C PRO A 135 -7.28 8.84 -14.46
N TRP A 136 -6.59 8.49 -13.38
CA TRP A 136 -5.65 9.38 -12.68
C TRP A 136 -4.22 8.84 -12.67
N ALA A 137 -3.81 8.20 -13.78
CA ALA A 137 -2.48 7.58 -13.88
C ALA A 137 -1.32 8.56 -13.62
N ASP A 138 -1.51 9.84 -13.96
CA ASP A 138 -0.49 10.89 -13.82
C ASP A 138 -0.74 11.85 -12.64
N GLN A 139 -1.72 11.55 -11.79
CA GLN A 139 -2.13 12.44 -10.72
C GLN A 139 -1.95 11.81 -9.35
N TYR A 140 -1.50 12.62 -8.39
CA TYR A 140 -1.44 12.22 -7.00
C TYR A 140 -1.84 13.36 -6.06
N ARG A 141 -2.74 13.06 -5.14
CA ARG A 141 -3.12 13.93 -4.03
C ARG A 141 -3.38 13.08 -2.80
N ALA A 142 -2.61 13.32 -1.73
CA ALA A 142 -2.72 12.51 -0.51
C ALA A 142 -4.15 12.49 0.07
N VAL A 143 -4.83 13.65 0.09
CA VAL A 143 -6.23 13.81 0.55
C VAL A 143 -6.91 14.85 -0.33
N PRO A 144 -8.10 14.61 -0.82
CA PRO A 144 -8.98 13.44 -0.69
C PRO A 144 -8.65 12.28 -1.66
N GLY A 145 -7.63 12.40 -2.46
CA GLY A 145 -7.23 11.54 -3.57
C GLY A 145 -7.13 12.31 -4.89
N PRO A 146 -6.72 11.67 -6.00
CA PRO A 146 -6.37 10.25 -6.12
C PRO A 146 -5.04 9.93 -5.42
N ASN A 147 -4.95 8.76 -4.79
CA ASN A 147 -3.77 8.30 -4.06
C ASN A 147 -3.61 6.76 -4.15
N SER A 148 -2.71 6.17 -3.37
CA SER A 148 -2.46 4.73 -3.39
C SER A 148 -3.72 3.88 -3.13
N ASN A 149 -4.64 4.35 -2.31
CA ASN A 149 -5.85 3.61 -1.99
C ASN A 149 -6.95 3.76 -3.07
N THR A 150 -6.81 4.75 -3.95
CA THR A 150 -7.76 4.99 -5.04
C THR A 150 -7.66 3.93 -6.14
N LEU A 151 -6.45 3.45 -6.45
CA LEU A 151 -6.25 2.44 -7.50
C LEU A 151 -6.90 1.09 -7.15
N PRO A 152 -6.62 0.45 -5.99
CA PRO A 152 -7.31 -0.80 -5.64
C PRO A 152 -8.83 -0.62 -5.50
N ALA A 153 -9.29 0.54 -4.99
CA ALA A 153 -10.73 0.85 -4.96
C ALA A 153 -11.34 0.92 -6.37
N TRP A 154 -10.65 1.57 -7.31
CA TRP A 154 -11.05 1.62 -8.73
C TRP A 154 -11.13 0.22 -9.33
N ILE A 155 -10.10 -0.61 -9.11
CA ILE A 155 -10.07 -1.99 -9.58
C ILE A 155 -11.26 -2.78 -9.00
N GLY A 156 -11.55 -2.63 -7.71
CA GLY A 156 -12.70 -3.28 -7.06
C GLY A 156 -14.05 -2.87 -7.65
N LEU A 157 -14.19 -1.61 -8.10
CA LEU A 157 -15.40 -1.14 -8.80
C LEU A 157 -15.52 -1.73 -10.20
N GLN A 158 -14.41 -1.88 -10.95
CA GLN A 158 -14.39 -2.43 -12.30
C GLN A 158 -14.50 -3.96 -12.32
N VAL A 159 -14.06 -4.62 -11.23
CA VAL A 159 -14.02 -6.07 -11.08
C VAL A 159 -14.67 -6.46 -9.74
N PRO A 160 -15.99 -6.33 -9.60
CA PRO A 160 -16.69 -6.61 -8.33
C PRO A 160 -16.51 -8.04 -7.83
N GLU A 161 -16.30 -9.00 -8.74
CA GLU A 161 -16.07 -10.41 -8.40
C GLU A 161 -14.76 -10.64 -7.64
N LEU A 162 -13.87 -9.65 -7.62
CA LEU A 162 -12.68 -9.65 -6.77
C LEU A 162 -13.06 -9.68 -5.27
N GLY A 163 -14.21 -9.12 -4.91
CA GLY A 163 -14.69 -9.08 -3.53
C GLY A 163 -13.74 -8.26 -2.62
N LEU A 164 -13.05 -7.26 -3.19
CA LEU A 164 -12.07 -6.47 -2.45
C LEU A 164 -12.76 -5.52 -1.45
N GLU A 165 -12.45 -5.70 -0.17
CA GLU A 165 -12.83 -4.78 0.90
C GLU A 165 -11.59 -4.07 1.43
N LEU A 166 -11.50 -2.77 1.21
CA LEU A 166 -10.40 -1.97 1.73
C LEU A 166 -10.65 -1.58 3.20
N PRO A 167 -9.60 -1.56 4.04
CA PRO A 167 -9.75 -1.16 5.44
C PRO A 167 -10.19 0.32 5.55
N PHE A 168 -10.85 0.66 6.64
CA PHE A 168 -11.29 2.05 6.89
C PHE A 168 -10.12 3.07 6.84
N SER A 169 -8.93 2.64 7.21
CA SER A 169 -7.69 3.41 7.13
C SER A 169 -7.18 3.65 5.69
N ALA A 170 -7.81 3.04 4.67
CA ALA A 170 -7.51 3.30 3.26
C ALA A 170 -8.12 4.63 2.80
N ILE A 171 -7.65 5.72 3.42
CA ILE A 171 -8.13 7.10 3.16
C ILE A 171 -7.90 7.45 1.69
N GLY A 172 -8.92 7.98 1.03
CA GLY A 172 -8.90 8.33 -0.39
C GLY A 172 -9.45 7.24 -1.31
N SER A 173 -9.78 6.05 -0.81
CA SER A 173 -10.44 4.99 -1.59
C SER A 173 -11.76 5.46 -2.21
N GLY A 174 -12.58 6.23 -1.49
CA GLY A 174 -13.83 6.80 -1.99
C GLY A 174 -13.68 7.75 -3.19
N TYR A 175 -12.46 8.20 -3.50
CA TYR A 175 -12.21 9.02 -4.67
C TYR A 175 -12.44 8.24 -5.99
N ALA A 176 -12.32 6.92 -5.96
CA ALA A 176 -12.55 6.04 -7.10
C ALA A 176 -13.95 6.20 -7.73
N ASN A 177 -14.97 6.56 -6.93
CA ASN A 177 -16.34 6.79 -7.40
C ASN A 177 -16.49 8.01 -8.34
N ARG A 178 -15.43 8.82 -8.52
CA ARG A 178 -15.44 10.00 -9.39
C ARG A 178 -14.98 9.70 -10.82
N GLY A 179 -14.53 8.47 -11.09
CA GLY A 179 -14.00 8.05 -12.40
C GLY A 179 -15.04 7.39 -13.32
N GLY A 180 -16.28 7.24 -12.83
CA GLY A 180 -17.39 6.64 -13.60
C GLY A 180 -18.33 7.69 -14.17
#